data_60aafc7117e04342c14af257b6be3c4c
#
_entry.id   60aafc7117e04342c14af257b6be3c4c
#
_cell.length_a   1.000
_cell.length_b   1.000
_cell.length_c   1.000
_cell.angle_alpha   90.00
_cell.angle_beta   90.00
_cell.angle_gamma   90.00
#
_symmetry.space_group_name_H-M   'P 1'
#
loop_
_entity.id
_entity.type
_entity.pdbx_description
1 polymer ?
#
loop_
_entity_poly.entity_id
_entity_poly.type
_entity_poly.pdbx_seq_one_letter_code
_entity_poly.pdbx_strand_id
1 'polypeptide(L)'
;MRTASFLCFTFIIFVSQIVDNSEASFIIRRAPKKPLSPVIFVPGDGGSQVDVKLNKPSTVHIFCTKATKEYFNIWLNLELLAPLIIDCWTDNAKLHYDNVTRTTSNSPGVEHRIPGWGDSETVEWIDPSHAKQGAYFKSVGNMLVDNGYVRNVSMRGAPFDFRKGPSELGQYFIDLKKLTEETYDLNDHEPITYIAHSMGAPMLMIFFQQQTEAWKEKYVKRMITIAGAWAGSAKAVKVFAMGDDLGSLGLFASEMKPMQISMPSLAFLLPFPAVWKPDEVLVSTPRRNYTHSQLNEFFTDLGYPIAWEMRKDNLKFVENFAPPNVEIHCLYSTKMKTVEGLRYKSNDLSSTPELIYGDGDGSVNLRSSQACTLWRGLQKQSISTLNVEKVEHFEILHNEKVVNYIKDLMIN
;
A
#
# COMPACT_ATOMS: atom_id res chain seq x y z
N MET A 1 -25.71 43.39 -82.98
CA MET A 1 -27.10 43.72 -83.37
C MET A 1 -27.87 43.74 -82.03
N ARG A 2 -28.19 44.93 -81.62
CA ARG A 2 -29.55 45.51 -81.45
C ARG A 2 -30.43 44.64 -80.56
N THR A 3 -31.12 45.04 -79.50
CA THR A 3 -31.66 46.35 -79.01
C THR A 3 -32.35 46.03 -77.68
N ALA A 4 -32.17 46.84 -76.74
CA ALA A 4 -33.04 47.86 -76.13
C ALA A 4 -34.03 47.42 -75.08
N SER A 5 -33.86 47.98 -73.94
CA SER A 5 -34.75 48.67 -72.99
C SER A 5 -36.21 48.25 -72.80
N PHE A 6 -36.67 48.16 -71.56
CA PHE A 6 -37.72 49.04 -71.01
C PHE A 6 -37.75 48.99 -69.47
N LEU A 7 -37.80 50.20 -68.86
CA LEU A 7 -38.11 50.46 -67.48
C LEU A 7 -39.58 50.14 -67.15
N CYS A 8 -39.82 49.64 -65.96
CA CYS A 8 -41.08 49.85 -65.30
C CYS A 8 -40.90 50.04 -63.78
N PHE A 9 -41.19 51.26 -63.32
CA PHE A 9 -41.28 51.63 -61.92
C PHE A 9 -42.58 51.10 -61.34
N THR A 10 -42.49 50.42 -60.20
CA THR A 10 -43.67 50.28 -59.31
C THR A 10 -43.23 50.40 -57.84
N PHE A 11 -43.81 51.40 -57.17
CA PHE A 11 -43.79 51.69 -55.75
C PHE A 11 -44.37 50.46 -54.96
N ILE A 12 -43.65 49.95 -53.98
CA ILE A 12 -44.29 49.13 -52.98
C ILE A 12 -43.75 49.54 -51.59
N ILE A 13 -44.73 49.82 -50.78
CA ILE A 13 -44.79 50.27 -49.41
C ILE A 13 -43.92 49.47 -48.44
N PHE A 14 -43.13 50.22 -47.62
CA PHE A 14 -42.46 49.66 -46.45
C PHE A 14 -43.50 49.35 -45.38
N VAL A 15 -43.59 48.05 -45.01
CA VAL A 15 -44.14 47.59 -43.75
C VAL A 15 -42.96 47.05 -42.94
N SER A 16 -42.53 47.83 -41.95
CA SER A 16 -41.54 47.43 -40.96
C SER A 16 -42.19 46.43 -40.02
N GLN A 17 -41.86 45.15 -40.15
CA GLN A 17 -42.05 44.20 -39.06
C GLN A 17 -40.78 44.20 -38.21
N ILE A 18 -40.92 44.77 -37.01
CA ILE A 18 -39.98 44.61 -35.93
C ILE A 18 -40.13 43.14 -35.46
N VAL A 19 -39.22 42.25 -35.87
CA VAL A 19 -39.08 40.94 -35.26
C VAL A 19 -38.18 41.12 -34.03
N ASP A 20 -38.82 41.08 -32.87
CA ASP A 20 -38.17 41.06 -31.57
C ASP A 20 -37.50 39.67 -31.38
N ASN A 21 -36.24 39.57 -31.75
CA ASN A 21 -35.40 38.39 -31.47
C ASN A 21 -34.89 38.44 -30.03
N SER A 22 -35.76 38.23 -29.07
CA SER A 22 -35.33 37.83 -27.74
C SER A 22 -34.93 36.36 -27.76
N GLU A 23 -33.71 36.04 -28.22
CA GLU A 23 -33.06 34.77 -27.89
C GLU A 23 -32.82 34.75 -26.38
N ALA A 24 -33.75 34.15 -25.66
CA ALA A 24 -33.52 33.75 -24.28
C ALA A 24 -32.42 32.65 -24.27
N SER A 25 -31.18 33.10 -24.11
CA SER A 25 -30.06 32.20 -23.79
C SER A 25 -30.40 31.52 -22.48
N PHE A 26 -30.94 30.30 -22.56
CA PHE A 26 -31.01 29.41 -21.42
C PHE A 26 -29.56 29.07 -21.03
N ILE A 27 -28.98 29.88 -20.15
CA ILE A 27 -27.78 29.50 -19.41
C ILE A 27 -28.21 28.34 -18.51
N ILE A 28 -28.03 27.14 -18.99
CA ILE A 28 -28.07 25.91 -18.15
C ILE A 28 -26.93 26.10 -17.15
N ARG A 29 -27.20 26.72 -16.01
CA ARG A 29 -26.30 26.66 -14.86
C ARG A 29 -26.23 25.21 -14.47
N ARG A 30 -25.16 24.50 -14.92
CA ARG A 30 -24.82 23.23 -14.34
C ARG A 30 -24.75 23.46 -12.84
N ALA A 31 -25.47 22.64 -12.06
CA ALA A 31 -25.32 22.63 -10.61
C ALA A 31 -23.80 22.56 -10.30
N PRO A 32 -23.31 23.32 -9.33
CA PRO A 32 -21.90 23.27 -8.96
C PRO A 32 -21.55 21.81 -8.70
N LYS A 33 -20.54 21.32 -9.43
CA LYS A 33 -20.07 19.96 -9.25
C LYS A 33 -19.57 19.87 -7.81
N LYS A 34 -20.07 18.90 -7.03
CA LYS A 34 -19.61 18.67 -5.65
C LYS A 34 -18.08 18.62 -5.63
N PRO A 35 -17.41 19.33 -4.72
CA PRO A 35 -15.97 19.27 -4.63
C PRO A 35 -15.50 17.82 -4.42
N LEU A 36 -14.45 17.41 -5.11
CA LEU A 36 -13.88 16.07 -4.96
C LEU A 36 -12.97 16.03 -3.73
N SER A 37 -13.18 15.06 -2.85
CA SER A 37 -12.24 14.79 -1.75
C SER A 37 -10.90 14.35 -2.32
N PRO A 38 -9.78 15.08 -2.10
CA PRO A 38 -8.48 14.66 -2.61
C PRO A 38 -8.01 13.34 -1.99
N VAL A 39 -7.10 12.65 -2.67
CA VAL A 39 -6.66 11.30 -2.31
C VAL A 39 -5.18 11.27 -1.94
N ILE A 40 -4.85 10.57 -0.86
CA ILE A 40 -3.47 10.17 -0.55
C ILE A 40 -3.41 8.63 -0.57
N PHE A 41 -2.58 8.09 -1.45
CA PHE A 41 -2.27 6.66 -1.50
C PHE A 41 -1.20 6.30 -0.49
N VAL A 42 -1.44 5.25 0.30
CA VAL A 42 -0.49 4.68 1.26
C VAL A 42 -0.23 3.22 0.91
N PRO A 43 0.94 2.89 0.38
CA PRO A 43 1.24 1.54 -0.07
C PRO A 43 1.45 0.56 1.09
N GLY A 44 1.53 -0.73 0.76
CA GLY A 44 1.91 -1.80 1.67
C GLY A 44 3.37 -2.23 1.56
N ASP A 45 3.66 -3.40 2.07
CA ASP A 45 4.97 -4.05 1.93
C ASP A 45 5.28 -4.30 0.45
N GLY A 46 6.44 -3.86 -0.02
CA GLY A 46 6.83 -3.89 -1.42
C GLY A 46 6.11 -2.87 -2.33
N GLY A 47 5.23 -2.01 -1.80
CA GLY A 47 4.41 -1.09 -2.60
C GLY A 47 5.02 0.29 -2.88
N SER A 48 6.29 0.51 -2.50
CA SER A 48 7.07 1.71 -2.79
C SER A 48 8.27 1.36 -3.67
N GLN A 49 8.66 2.24 -4.57
CA GLN A 49 9.94 2.12 -5.26
C GLN A 49 11.09 2.32 -4.27
N VAL A 50 12.22 1.64 -4.51
CA VAL A 50 13.46 1.83 -3.76
C VAL A 50 14.62 2.02 -4.72
N ASP A 51 15.30 3.14 -4.59
CA ASP A 51 16.52 3.43 -5.33
C ASP A 51 17.75 3.27 -4.43
N VAL A 52 18.88 2.89 -5.03
CA VAL A 52 20.16 2.82 -4.33
C VAL A 52 21.28 3.51 -5.09
N LYS A 53 22.26 4.00 -4.31
CA LYS A 53 23.57 4.42 -4.80
C LYS A 53 24.63 3.61 -4.09
N LEU A 54 25.61 3.11 -4.84
CA LEU A 54 26.61 2.18 -4.33
C LEU A 54 27.99 2.83 -4.25
N ASN A 55 28.68 2.58 -3.13
CA ASN A 55 30.11 2.84 -2.93
C ASN A 55 30.64 1.80 -1.92
N LYS A 56 30.55 0.52 -2.30
CA LYS A 56 30.77 -0.63 -1.40
C LYS A 56 32.25 -0.90 -1.19
N PRO A 57 32.69 -1.26 0.03
CA PRO A 57 34.07 -1.70 0.28
C PRO A 57 34.36 -3.06 -0.40
N SER A 58 33.35 -3.94 -0.47
CA SER A 58 33.41 -5.27 -1.08
C SER A 58 32.06 -5.67 -1.67
N THR A 59 32.05 -6.70 -2.50
CA THR A 59 30.83 -7.29 -3.10
C THR A 59 30.81 -8.78 -2.84
N VAL A 60 29.60 -9.38 -2.81
CA VAL A 60 29.41 -10.83 -2.58
C VAL A 60 29.98 -11.65 -3.74
N HIS A 61 29.93 -11.12 -4.96
CA HIS A 61 30.53 -11.74 -6.16
C HIS A 61 31.29 -10.69 -6.98
N ILE A 62 32.29 -11.12 -7.74
CA ILE A 62 33.17 -10.25 -8.53
C ILE A 62 32.42 -9.49 -9.63
N PHE A 63 31.27 -10.02 -10.08
CA PHE A 63 30.42 -9.42 -11.09
C PHE A 63 29.39 -8.43 -10.54
N CYS A 64 29.23 -8.35 -9.20
CA CYS A 64 28.32 -7.39 -8.60
C CYS A 64 28.88 -5.97 -8.74
N THR A 65 28.01 -5.00 -9.06
CA THR A 65 28.36 -3.59 -9.13
C THR A 65 28.82 -3.09 -7.78
N LYS A 66 30.05 -2.57 -7.72
CA LYS A 66 30.69 -2.07 -6.50
C LYS A 66 30.37 -0.59 -6.22
N ALA A 67 30.30 0.23 -7.27
CA ALA A 67 30.07 1.67 -7.17
C ALA A 67 29.22 2.18 -8.34
N THR A 68 28.35 3.16 -8.06
CA THR A 68 27.57 3.87 -9.07
C THR A 68 27.72 5.37 -8.90
N LYS A 69 27.62 6.14 -10.00
CA LYS A 69 27.60 7.61 -9.94
C LYS A 69 26.26 8.13 -9.46
N GLU A 70 25.19 7.55 -10.00
CA GLU A 70 23.82 7.97 -9.79
C GLU A 70 23.04 6.90 -9.00
N TYR A 71 21.86 7.27 -8.48
CA TYR A 71 20.89 6.33 -7.97
C TYR A 71 20.28 5.51 -9.12
N PHE A 72 19.99 4.25 -8.86
CA PHE A 72 19.23 3.40 -9.75
C PHE A 72 18.19 2.61 -8.97
N ASN A 73 17.09 2.24 -9.62
CA ASN A 73 16.01 1.49 -8.99
C ASN A 73 16.44 0.04 -8.72
N ILE A 74 16.22 -0.45 -7.50
CA ILE A 74 16.39 -1.86 -7.14
C ILE A 74 15.07 -2.56 -6.83
N TRP A 75 14.02 -1.80 -6.55
CA TRP A 75 12.69 -2.32 -6.30
C TRP A 75 11.61 -1.41 -6.91
N LEU A 76 10.73 -1.90 -7.82
CA LEU A 76 10.83 -3.23 -8.39
C LEU A 76 11.68 -3.17 -9.66
N ASN A 77 12.69 -3.99 -9.77
CA ASN A 77 13.51 -4.15 -10.97
C ASN A 77 13.70 -5.65 -11.25
N LEU A 78 12.92 -6.19 -12.19
CA LEU A 78 12.89 -7.62 -12.48
C LEU A 78 14.21 -8.16 -13.05
N GLU A 79 15.01 -7.32 -13.70
CA GLU A 79 16.32 -7.72 -14.24
C GLU A 79 17.32 -8.07 -13.13
N LEU A 80 17.24 -7.36 -12.00
CA LEU A 80 18.09 -7.60 -10.84
C LEU A 80 17.69 -8.82 -10.02
N LEU A 81 16.49 -9.33 -10.25
CA LEU A 81 15.97 -10.54 -9.58
C LEU A 81 16.27 -11.82 -10.39
N ALA A 82 16.98 -11.69 -11.53
CA ALA A 82 17.39 -12.83 -12.32
C ALA A 82 18.38 -13.74 -11.54
N PRO A 83 18.37 -15.08 -11.79
CA PRO A 83 19.34 -16.00 -11.21
C PRO A 83 20.77 -15.50 -11.40
N LEU A 84 21.66 -15.73 -10.42
CA LEU A 84 23.04 -15.24 -10.30
C LEU A 84 23.18 -13.76 -9.92
N ILE A 85 22.25 -12.89 -10.32
CA ILE A 85 22.27 -11.45 -9.96
C ILE A 85 21.56 -11.20 -8.64
N ILE A 86 20.62 -12.05 -8.28
CA ILE A 86 19.79 -11.91 -7.07
C ILE A 86 20.61 -11.83 -5.78
N ASP A 87 21.75 -12.46 -5.68
CA ASP A 87 22.66 -12.34 -4.53
C ASP A 87 23.20 -10.91 -4.40
N CYS A 88 23.54 -10.25 -5.53
CA CYS A 88 23.96 -8.86 -5.54
C CYS A 88 22.81 -7.96 -5.08
N TRP A 89 21.61 -8.23 -5.57
CA TRP A 89 20.40 -7.51 -5.18
C TRP A 89 20.09 -7.68 -3.69
N THR A 90 20.10 -8.93 -3.20
CA THR A 90 19.86 -9.24 -1.79
C THR A 90 20.85 -8.51 -0.89
N ASP A 91 22.15 -8.50 -1.25
CA ASP A 91 23.18 -7.83 -0.47
C ASP A 91 23.02 -6.29 -0.47
N ASN A 92 22.45 -5.72 -1.53
CA ASN A 92 22.14 -4.31 -1.60
C ASN A 92 20.81 -3.95 -0.89
N ALA A 93 19.84 -4.85 -0.85
CA ALA A 93 18.50 -4.59 -0.33
C ALA A 93 18.34 -4.91 1.16
N LYS A 94 19.13 -5.84 1.72
CA LYS A 94 19.03 -6.26 3.12
C LYS A 94 19.38 -5.13 4.09
N LEU A 95 18.80 -5.21 5.28
CA LEU A 95 19.08 -4.33 6.42
C LEU A 95 19.93 -5.06 7.47
N HIS A 96 20.59 -4.30 8.32
CA HIS A 96 21.36 -4.79 9.46
C HIS A 96 20.78 -4.17 10.72
N TYR A 97 20.10 -4.99 11.53
CA TYR A 97 19.54 -4.55 12.81
C TYR A 97 20.59 -4.56 13.90
N ASP A 98 20.70 -3.45 14.61
CA ASP A 98 21.55 -3.30 15.79
C ASP A 98 20.69 -3.43 17.07
N ASN A 99 20.97 -4.45 17.86
CA ASN A 99 20.23 -4.74 19.09
C ASN A 99 20.50 -3.73 20.23
N VAL A 100 21.55 -2.91 20.13
CA VAL A 100 21.88 -1.88 21.12
C VAL A 100 21.14 -0.59 20.81
N THR A 101 21.25 -0.09 19.57
CA THR A 101 20.57 1.12 19.14
C THR A 101 19.10 0.88 18.80
N ARG A 102 18.68 -0.36 18.62
CA ARG A 102 17.30 -0.78 18.25
C ARG A 102 16.86 -0.19 16.91
N THR A 103 17.78 -0.06 15.98
CA THR A 103 17.57 0.51 14.64
C THR A 103 18.24 -0.32 13.57
N THR A 104 17.82 -0.13 12.34
CA THR A 104 18.46 -0.76 11.17
C THR A 104 19.35 0.22 10.43
N SER A 105 20.40 -0.33 9.82
CA SER A 105 21.25 0.34 8.84
C SER A 105 21.27 -0.43 7.52
N ASN A 106 21.62 0.26 6.44
CA ASN A 106 21.87 -0.37 5.14
C ASN A 106 23.18 -1.16 5.15
N SER A 107 23.37 -2.03 4.17
CA SER A 107 24.66 -2.69 3.95
C SER A 107 25.79 -1.64 3.75
N PRO A 108 27.01 -1.90 4.17
CA PRO A 108 28.13 -0.97 4.06
C PRO A 108 28.32 -0.44 2.62
N GLY A 109 28.32 0.89 2.46
CA GLY A 109 28.45 1.56 1.17
C GLY A 109 27.20 1.49 0.27
N VAL A 110 26.04 1.18 0.84
CA VAL A 110 24.74 1.23 0.16
C VAL A 110 23.91 2.38 0.74
N GLU A 111 23.55 3.33 -0.08
CA GLU A 111 22.66 4.44 0.26
C GLU A 111 21.30 4.20 -0.42
N HIS A 112 20.22 4.26 0.35
CA HIS A 112 18.85 4.08 -0.14
C HIS A 112 18.10 5.40 -0.14
N ARG A 113 17.18 5.55 -1.08
CA ARG A 113 16.15 6.58 -1.05
C ARG A 113 14.82 6.00 -1.51
N ILE A 114 13.73 6.59 -1.05
CA ILE A 114 12.37 6.28 -1.49
C ILE A 114 11.92 7.45 -2.36
N PRO A 115 11.84 7.27 -3.69
CA PRO A 115 11.45 8.35 -4.59
C PRO A 115 9.95 8.65 -4.53
N GLY A 116 9.55 9.84 -5.02
CA GLY A 116 8.17 10.16 -5.33
C GLY A 116 7.30 10.59 -4.16
N TRP A 117 7.87 11.16 -3.10
CA TRP A 117 7.07 11.74 -2.03
C TRP A 117 6.11 12.81 -2.54
N GLY A 118 4.81 12.62 -2.29
CA GLY A 118 3.75 13.49 -2.81
C GLY A 118 3.37 13.23 -4.27
N ASP A 119 4.09 12.34 -4.98
CA ASP A 119 3.79 11.93 -6.34
C ASP A 119 3.04 10.59 -6.34
N SER A 120 1.86 10.54 -6.99
CA SER A 120 1.08 9.31 -7.06
C SER A 120 1.69 8.27 -8.00
N GLU A 121 2.49 8.67 -9.00
CA GLU A 121 3.00 7.77 -10.02
C GLU A 121 3.90 6.67 -9.43
N THR A 122 4.75 7.01 -8.46
CA THR A 122 5.66 6.04 -7.82
C THR A 122 4.98 5.00 -6.94
N VAL A 123 3.70 5.19 -6.62
CA VAL A 123 2.85 4.21 -5.93
C VAL A 123 1.74 3.65 -6.85
N GLU A 124 1.51 4.26 -8.01
CA GLU A 124 0.72 3.64 -9.08
C GLU A 124 1.53 2.56 -9.79
N TRP A 125 2.84 2.79 -9.92
CA TRP A 125 3.81 1.89 -10.53
C TRP A 125 5.00 1.69 -9.60
N ILE A 126 5.20 0.45 -9.14
CA ILE A 126 6.39 0.10 -8.34
C ILE A 126 7.61 -0.23 -9.22
N ASP A 127 7.41 -0.45 -10.51
CA ASP A 127 8.45 -0.57 -11.53
C ASP A 127 8.46 0.71 -12.40
N PRO A 128 9.56 1.50 -12.40
CA PRO A 128 9.66 2.72 -13.19
C PRO A 128 9.56 2.49 -14.72
N SER A 129 9.78 1.26 -15.20
CA SER A 129 9.60 0.91 -16.61
C SER A 129 8.15 0.73 -17.02
N HIS A 130 7.22 0.76 -16.06
CA HIS A 130 5.80 0.48 -16.23
C HIS A 130 5.51 -0.95 -16.72
N ALA A 131 6.39 -1.90 -16.43
CA ALA A 131 6.10 -3.30 -16.66
C ALA A 131 4.81 -3.72 -15.93
N LYS A 132 3.98 -4.54 -16.56
CA LYS A 132 2.65 -4.92 -16.05
C LYS A 132 2.70 -5.46 -14.61
N GLN A 133 3.76 -6.19 -14.27
CA GLN A 133 3.97 -6.75 -12.93
C GLN A 133 4.18 -5.68 -11.85
N GLY A 134 4.57 -4.46 -12.25
CA GLY A 134 4.76 -3.31 -11.37
C GLY A 134 3.54 -2.42 -11.23
N ALA A 135 2.41 -2.73 -11.92
CA ALA A 135 1.18 -1.97 -11.75
C ALA A 135 0.62 -2.18 -10.34
N TYR A 136 0.60 -1.13 -9.52
CA TYR A 136 0.13 -1.21 -8.13
C TYR A 136 -1.19 -0.44 -7.97
N PHE A 137 -1.25 0.80 -7.53
CA PHE A 137 -2.50 1.57 -7.48
C PHE A 137 -3.02 2.03 -8.86
N LYS A 138 -2.41 1.59 -9.95
CA LYS A 138 -2.67 2.05 -11.32
C LYS A 138 -4.14 2.03 -11.73
N SER A 139 -4.88 0.96 -11.42
CA SER A 139 -6.30 0.84 -11.81
C SER A 139 -7.16 1.86 -11.07
N VAL A 140 -6.92 2.05 -9.78
CA VAL A 140 -7.61 3.06 -8.96
C VAL A 140 -7.20 4.46 -9.41
N GLY A 141 -5.91 4.71 -9.64
CA GLY A 141 -5.40 6.00 -10.11
C GLY A 141 -6.01 6.41 -11.46
N ASN A 142 -6.06 5.51 -12.43
CA ASN A 142 -6.69 5.77 -13.73
C ASN A 142 -8.19 6.06 -13.57
N MET A 143 -8.92 5.25 -12.80
CA MET A 143 -10.32 5.49 -12.52
C MET A 143 -10.56 6.89 -11.94
N LEU A 144 -9.72 7.33 -11.00
CA LEU A 144 -9.82 8.67 -10.41
C LEU A 144 -9.55 9.76 -11.46
N VAL A 145 -8.49 9.63 -12.28
CA VAL A 145 -8.16 10.58 -13.34
C VAL A 145 -9.29 10.69 -14.38
N ASP A 146 -9.87 9.57 -14.79
CA ASP A 146 -11.01 9.53 -15.71
C ASP A 146 -12.26 10.26 -15.15
N ASN A 147 -12.29 10.47 -13.82
CA ASN A 147 -13.36 11.17 -13.12
C ASN A 147 -12.96 12.58 -12.60
N GLY A 148 -11.86 13.14 -13.13
CA GLY A 148 -11.47 14.54 -12.93
C GLY A 148 -10.45 14.80 -11.84
N TYR A 149 -9.82 13.76 -11.28
CA TYR A 149 -8.67 13.92 -10.38
C TYR A 149 -7.42 14.28 -11.17
N VAL A 150 -6.51 15.00 -10.53
CA VAL A 150 -5.24 15.45 -11.12
C VAL A 150 -4.08 14.90 -10.30
N ARG A 151 -3.18 14.16 -10.97
CA ARG A 151 -1.96 13.65 -10.33
C ARG A 151 -1.15 14.80 -9.73
N ASN A 152 -0.57 14.55 -8.58
CA ASN A 152 0.26 15.50 -7.82
C ASN A 152 -0.48 16.76 -7.31
N VAL A 153 -1.80 16.85 -7.50
CA VAL A 153 -2.66 17.92 -6.99
C VAL A 153 -3.74 17.31 -6.08
N SER A 154 -4.77 16.70 -6.67
CA SER A 154 -5.86 16.06 -5.93
C SER A 154 -5.65 14.56 -5.75
N MET A 155 -4.53 14.02 -6.23
CA MET A 155 -4.14 12.61 -6.08
C MET A 155 -2.64 12.56 -5.80
N ARG A 156 -2.27 12.19 -4.57
CA ARG A 156 -0.91 12.21 -4.03
C ARG A 156 -0.48 10.82 -3.57
N GLY A 157 0.81 10.56 -3.53
CA GLY A 157 1.41 9.33 -3.01
C GLY A 157 2.22 9.59 -1.74
N ALA A 158 2.13 8.67 -0.79
CA ALA A 158 2.94 8.68 0.43
C ALA A 158 3.78 7.38 0.52
N PRO A 159 4.77 7.19 -0.37
CA PRO A 159 5.68 6.05 -0.32
C PRO A 159 6.55 6.10 0.94
N PHE A 160 6.95 4.93 1.44
CA PHE A 160 7.87 4.81 2.57
C PHE A 160 8.79 3.61 2.40
N ASP A 161 9.89 3.57 3.15
CA ASP A 161 10.77 2.41 3.17
C ASP A 161 10.04 1.21 3.79
N PHE A 162 9.44 0.40 2.93
CA PHE A 162 8.62 -0.74 3.34
C PHE A 162 9.41 -1.81 4.10
N ARG A 163 10.73 -1.78 4.07
CA ARG A 163 11.57 -2.69 4.84
C ARG A 163 11.57 -2.36 6.33
N LYS A 164 11.23 -1.11 6.70
CA LYS A 164 11.22 -0.60 8.07
C LYS A 164 9.85 -0.77 8.72
N GLY A 165 9.87 -1.00 10.02
CA GLY A 165 8.66 -1.00 10.84
C GLY A 165 8.32 0.39 11.39
N PRO A 166 7.13 0.57 12.00
CA PRO A 166 6.70 1.87 12.54
C PRO A 166 7.65 2.44 13.59
N SER A 167 8.45 1.63 14.27
CA SER A 167 9.47 2.09 15.23
C SER A 167 10.56 2.97 14.60
N GLU A 168 10.81 2.82 13.30
CA GLU A 168 11.83 3.57 12.55
C GLU A 168 11.22 4.57 11.56
N LEU A 169 9.90 4.71 11.51
CA LEU A 169 9.17 5.55 10.55
C LEU A 169 8.56 6.82 11.19
N GLY A 170 9.13 7.29 12.31
CA GLY A 170 8.64 8.50 12.98
C GLY A 170 8.62 9.73 12.06
N GLN A 171 9.68 9.94 11.25
CA GLN A 171 9.74 11.05 10.30
C GLN A 171 8.68 10.92 9.20
N TYR A 172 8.42 9.71 8.71
CA TYR A 172 7.35 9.45 7.74
C TYR A 172 5.98 9.93 8.25
N PHE A 173 5.63 9.67 9.51
CA PHE A 173 4.36 10.13 10.09
C PHE A 173 4.28 11.65 10.19
N ILE A 174 5.39 12.32 10.51
CA ILE A 174 5.48 13.79 10.53
C ILE A 174 5.25 14.33 9.10
N ASP A 175 5.90 13.74 8.13
CA ASP A 175 5.81 14.18 6.73
C ASP A 175 4.44 13.84 6.11
N LEU A 176 3.81 12.71 6.50
CA LEU A 176 2.44 12.38 6.09
C LEU A 176 1.42 13.41 6.61
N LYS A 177 1.61 13.90 7.85
CA LYS A 177 0.79 14.98 8.38
C LYS A 177 0.92 16.25 7.54
N LYS A 178 2.16 16.66 7.21
CA LYS A 178 2.41 17.84 6.35
C LYS A 178 1.82 17.66 4.95
N LEU A 179 2.01 16.48 4.34
CA LEU A 179 1.44 16.17 3.04
C LEU A 179 -0.09 16.26 3.05
N THR A 180 -0.73 15.83 4.15
CA THR A 180 -2.17 15.95 4.33
C THR A 180 -2.62 17.42 4.37
N GLU A 181 -1.95 18.22 5.19
CA GLU A 181 -2.26 19.65 5.35
C GLU A 181 -2.02 20.42 4.03
N GLU A 182 -0.91 20.15 3.34
CA GLU A 182 -0.61 20.68 2.01
C GLU A 182 -1.66 20.29 0.97
N THR A 183 -2.04 19.00 0.94
CA THR A 183 -3.03 18.51 -0.01
C THR A 183 -4.42 19.12 0.23
N TYR A 184 -4.79 19.34 1.48
CA TYR A 184 -6.01 20.04 1.88
C TYR A 184 -6.00 21.49 1.37
N ASP A 185 -4.91 22.22 1.57
CA ASP A 185 -4.79 23.61 1.14
C ASP A 185 -4.79 23.75 -0.40
N LEU A 186 -4.22 22.78 -1.12
CA LEU A 186 -4.19 22.75 -2.59
C LEU A 186 -5.54 22.42 -3.23
N ASN A 187 -6.53 21.91 -2.45
CA ASN A 187 -7.78 21.40 -2.97
C ASN A 187 -9.00 22.06 -2.27
N ASP A 188 -9.05 23.38 -2.25
CA ASP A 188 -10.16 24.18 -1.75
C ASP A 188 -10.60 23.81 -0.31
N HIS A 189 -9.67 23.34 0.50
CA HIS A 189 -9.89 22.90 1.87
C HIS A 189 -10.84 21.68 2.00
N GLU A 190 -10.87 20.80 0.99
CA GLU A 190 -11.62 19.56 1.05
C GLU A 190 -10.86 18.49 1.87
N PRO A 191 -11.53 17.81 2.82
CA PRO A 191 -10.90 16.77 3.61
C PRO A 191 -10.45 15.56 2.78
N ILE A 192 -9.35 14.94 3.19
CA ILE A 192 -8.62 13.91 2.47
C ILE A 192 -9.27 12.53 2.62
N THR A 193 -9.40 11.80 1.52
CA THR A 193 -9.63 10.36 1.52
C THR A 193 -8.29 9.64 1.39
N TYR A 194 -7.98 8.78 2.36
CA TYR A 194 -6.80 7.90 2.27
C TYR A 194 -7.18 6.58 1.62
N ILE A 195 -6.37 6.12 0.68
CA ILE A 195 -6.51 4.78 0.09
C ILE A 195 -5.25 4.00 0.40
N ALA A 196 -5.39 2.97 1.23
CA ALA A 196 -4.26 2.16 1.69
C ALA A 196 -4.38 0.70 1.23
N HIS A 197 -3.27 0.05 0.99
CA HIS A 197 -3.20 -1.37 0.70
C HIS A 197 -2.35 -2.11 1.74
N SER A 198 -2.76 -3.34 2.11
CA SER A 198 -1.94 -4.25 2.90
C SER A 198 -1.43 -3.63 4.21
N MET A 199 -0.11 -3.60 4.41
CA MET A 199 0.58 -2.99 5.56
C MET A 199 0.28 -1.48 5.70
N GLY A 200 -0.10 -0.79 4.62
CA GLY A 200 -0.51 0.62 4.69
C GLY A 200 -1.72 0.85 5.60
N ALA A 201 -2.57 -0.15 5.79
CA ALA A 201 -3.73 -0.05 6.68
C ALA A 201 -3.32 0.10 8.17
N PRO A 202 -2.55 -0.80 8.78
CA PRO A 202 -2.06 -0.60 10.16
C PRO A 202 -1.10 0.60 10.28
N MET A 203 -0.37 0.99 9.23
CA MET A 203 0.43 2.22 9.25
C MET A 203 -0.44 3.48 9.39
N LEU A 204 -1.56 3.57 8.66
CA LEU A 204 -2.53 4.66 8.82
C LEU A 204 -3.25 4.60 10.17
N MET A 205 -3.58 3.41 10.69
CA MET A 205 -4.11 3.27 12.05
C MET A 205 -3.19 3.92 13.07
N ILE A 206 -1.89 3.61 13.03
CA ILE A 206 -0.86 4.18 13.90
C ILE A 206 -0.75 5.69 13.69
N PHE A 207 -0.77 6.16 12.45
CA PHE A 207 -0.74 7.58 12.13
C PHE A 207 -1.92 8.34 12.74
N PHE A 208 -3.16 7.85 12.58
CA PHE A 208 -4.35 8.51 13.11
C PHE A 208 -4.43 8.47 14.64
N GLN A 209 -3.90 7.44 15.29
CA GLN A 209 -3.80 7.38 16.75
C GLN A 209 -2.87 8.48 17.33
N GLN A 210 -1.95 9.00 16.53
CA GLN A 210 -1.05 10.09 16.90
C GLN A 210 -1.65 11.48 16.65
N GLN A 211 -2.83 11.57 15.99
CA GLN A 211 -3.46 12.84 15.68
C GLN A 211 -4.60 13.16 16.66
N THR A 212 -4.80 14.46 16.93
CA THR A 212 -5.94 14.92 17.73
C THR A 212 -7.26 14.73 16.99
N GLU A 213 -8.36 14.58 17.72
CA GLU A 213 -9.70 14.47 17.09
C GLU A 213 -10.00 15.71 16.23
N ALA A 214 -9.71 16.92 16.71
CA ALA A 214 -9.91 18.15 15.96
C ALA A 214 -9.12 18.18 14.62
N TRP A 215 -7.90 17.63 14.62
CA TRP A 215 -7.12 17.52 13.39
C TRP A 215 -7.78 16.54 12.42
N LYS A 216 -8.22 15.37 12.91
CA LYS A 216 -8.91 14.36 12.08
C LYS A 216 -10.22 14.89 11.52
N GLU A 217 -11.03 15.57 12.33
CA GLU A 217 -12.29 16.19 11.89
C GLU A 217 -12.08 17.23 10.79
N LYS A 218 -10.97 17.98 10.83
CA LYS A 218 -10.66 19.00 9.83
C LYS A 218 -10.12 18.41 8.53
N TYR A 219 -9.18 17.47 8.62
CA TYR A 219 -8.36 17.07 7.48
C TYR A 219 -8.73 15.71 6.88
N VAL A 220 -9.49 14.87 7.59
CA VAL A 220 -9.74 13.49 7.17
C VAL A 220 -11.21 13.29 6.81
N LYS A 221 -11.46 12.93 5.56
CA LYS A 221 -12.79 12.53 5.09
C LYS A 221 -13.08 11.08 5.48
N ARG A 222 -12.20 10.18 5.06
CA ARG A 222 -12.30 8.74 5.29
C ARG A 222 -11.01 8.00 4.99
N MET A 223 -10.99 6.74 5.37
CA MET A 223 -9.94 5.78 5.06
C MET A 223 -10.54 4.58 4.31
N ILE A 224 -10.06 4.29 3.13
CA ILE A 224 -10.41 3.11 2.34
C ILE A 224 -9.20 2.18 2.36
N THR A 225 -9.39 0.95 2.83
CA THR A 225 -8.32 -0.05 2.89
C THR A 225 -8.63 -1.22 2.00
N ILE A 226 -7.67 -1.59 1.19
CA ILE A 226 -7.74 -2.71 0.26
C ILE A 226 -6.82 -3.80 0.80
N ALA A 227 -7.36 -4.99 1.10
CA ALA A 227 -6.61 -6.12 1.66
C ALA A 227 -5.78 -5.77 2.90
N GLY A 228 -6.31 -4.93 3.81
CA GLY A 228 -5.56 -4.42 4.96
C GLY A 228 -5.05 -5.53 5.88
N ALA A 229 -3.73 -5.55 6.13
CA ALA A 229 -3.08 -6.46 7.07
C ALA A 229 -3.21 -5.93 8.52
N TRP A 230 -4.44 -5.61 8.94
CA TRP A 230 -4.75 -4.88 10.17
C TRP A 230 -4.13 -5.47 11.43
N ALA A 231 -4.08 -6.78 11.50
CA ALA A 231 -3.53 -7.50 12.65
C ALA A 231 -2.37 -8.42 12.28
N GLY A 232 -1.64 -8.12 11.20
CA GLY A 232 -0.53 -8.94 10.72
C GLY A 232 -0.99 -10.18 9.95
N SER A 233 -0.09 -11.15 9.76
CA SER A 233 -0.35 -12.38 9.00
C SER A 233 0.51 -13.54 9.50
N ALA A 234 -0.05 -14.75 9.54
CA ALA A 234 0.72 -15.97 9.78
C ALA A 234 1.72 -16.27 8.64
N LYS A 235 1.52 -15.71 7.44
CA LYS A 235 2.52 -15.76 6.35
C LYS A 235 3.86 -15.18 6.78
N ALA A 236 3.90 -14.15 7.65
CA ALA A 236 5.15 -13.60 8.17
C ALA A 236 5.98 -14.66 8.93
N VAL A 237 5.33 -15.54 9.69
CA VAL A 237 6.01 -16.68 10.36
C VAL A 237 6.62 -17.63 9.32
N LYS A 238 5.90 -17.91 8.22
CA LYS A 238 6.40 -18.71 7.09
C LYS A 238 7.62 -18.05 6.44
N VAL A 239 7.60 -16.75 6.25
CA VAL A 239 8.72 -16.02 5.62
C VAL A 239 9.98 -16.11 6.47
N PHE A 240 9.88 -15.95 7.79
CA PHE A 240 11.03 -16.17 8.68
C PHE A 240 11.55 -17.61 8.61
N ALA A 241 10.66 -18.60 8.53
CA ALA A 241 11.05 -20.02 8.48
C ALA A 241 11.75 -20.39 7.17
N MET A 242 11.19 -20.01 6.02
CA MET A 242 11.62 -20.54 4.72
C MET A 242 11.67 -19.51 3.58
N GLY A 243 11.46 -18.21 3.83
CA GLY A 243 11.37 -17.19 2.80
C GLY A 243 10.04 -17.21 2.05
N ASP A 244 9.90 -16.30 1.09
CA ASP A 244 8.74 -16.18 0.19
C ASP A 244 9.22 -15.78 -1.20
N ASP A 245 8.69 -16.43 -2.24
CA ASP A 245 8.97 -16.16 -3.64
C ASP A 245 8.10 -15.04 -4.22
N LEU A 246 7.25 -14.42 -3.40
CA LEU A 246 6.31 -13.35 -3.75
C LEU A 246 5.28 -13.75 -4.82
N GLY A 247 5.06 -15.05 -5.00
CA GLY A 247 4.20 -15.57 -6.07
C GLY A 247 4.76 -15.33 -7.48
N SER A 248 6.04 -15.00 -7.59
CA SER A 248 6.66 -14.62 -8.84
C SER A 248 7.28 -15.80 -9.57
N LEU A 249 7.17 -15.77 -10.87
CA LEU A 249 7.76 -16.76 -11.76
C LEU A 249 9.30 -16.64 -11.74
N GLY A 250 9.98 -17.68 -11.25
CA GLY A 250 11.44 -17.80 -11.35
C GLY A 250 12.25 -17.29 -10.17
N LEU A 251 11.62 -16.77 -9.11
CA LEU A 251 12.31 -16.47 -7.85
C LEU A 251 12.26 -17.66 -6.90
N PHE A 252 13.37 -17.89 -6.18
CA PHE A 252 13.42 -18.91 -5.14
C PHE A 252 13.28 -18.24 -3.77
N ALA A 253 12.37 -18.76 -2.95
CA ALA A 253 12.15 -18.28 -1.59
C ALA A 253 13.43 -18.23 -0.75
N SER A 254 14.35 -19.19 -0.95
CA SER A 254 15.65 -19.25 -0.28
C SER A 254 16.58 -18.10 -0.62
N GLU A 255 16.53 -17.59 -1.85
CA GLU A 255 17.36 -16.47 -2.31
C GLU A 255 16.82 -15.13 -1.79
N MET A 256 15.48 -15.00 -1.69
CA MET A 256 14.83 -13.82 -1.15
C MET A 256 14.91 -13.74 0.39
N LYS A 257 14.96 -14.90 1.06
CA LYS A 257 14.90 -15.00 2.53
C LYS A 257 15.89 -14.07 3.26
N PRO A 258 17.19 -14.00 2.90
CA PRO A 258 18.14 -13.17 3.66
C PRO A 258 17.78 -11.67 3.71
N MET A 259 17.18 -11.14 2.64
CA MET A 259 16.66 -9.77 2.63
C MET A 259 15.37 -9.68 3.47
N GLN A 260 14.41 -10.57 3.23
CA GLN A 260 13.09 -10.52 3.87
C GLN A 260 13.19 -10.62 5.40
N ILE A 261 13.96 -11.56 5.94
CA ILE A 261 14.10 -11.73 7.39
C ILE A 261 14.86 -10.59 8.08
N SER A 262 15.57 -9.76 7.31
CA SER A 262 16.28 -8.58 7.83
C SER A 262 15.37 -7.37 8.07
N MET A 263 14.10 -7.45 7.63
CA MET A 263 13.15 -6.34 7.62
C MET A 263 12.36 -6.25 8.92
N PRO A 264 12.46 -5.13 9.69
CA PRO A 264 11.56 -4.88 10.82
C PRO A 264 10.07 -4.85 10.46
N SER A 265 9.72 -4.52 9.22
CA SER A 265 8.34 -4.60 8.71
C SER A 265 7.80 -6.03 8.71
N LEU A 266 8.62 -7.03 8.36
CA LEU A 266 8.21 -8.43 8.45
C LEU A 266 7.93 -8.82 9.90
N ALA A 267 8.76 -8.38 10.85
CA ALA A 267 8.54 -8.61 12.27
C ALA A 267 7.30 -7.84 12.78
N PHE A 268 7.02 -6.65 12.24
CA PHE A 268 5.78 -5.92 12.49
C PHE A 268 4.55 -6.69 12.01
N LEU A 269 4.61 -7.32 10.84
CA LEU A 269 3.52 -8.08 10.26
C LEU A 269 3.31 -9.48 10.88
N LEU A 270 4.10 -9.90 11.86
CA LEU A 270 3.80 -11.11 12.64
C LEU A 270 2.39 -11.00 13.28
N PRO A 271 1.68 -12.11 13.47
CA PRO A 271 0.34 -12.13 14.07
C PRO A 271 0.18 -11.24 15.30
N PHE A 272 -0.91 -10.44 15.38
CA PHE A 272 -1.17 -9.55 16.51
C PHE A 272 -2.11 -10.22 17.53
N PRO A 273 -1.94 -9.93 18.83
CA PRO A 273 -2.80 -10.50 19.87
C PRO A 273 -4.27 -10.08 19.76
N ALA A 274 -4.58 -9.07 18.95
CA ALA A 274 -5.95 -8.63 18.73
C ALA A 274 -6.86 -9.69 18.10
N VAL A 275 -6.31 -10.62 17.29
CA VAL A 275 -7.08 -11.67 16.58
C VAL A 275 -6.45 -13.06 16.66
N TRP A 276 -5.26 -13.21 17.20
CA TRP A 276 -4.65 -14.51 17.51
C TRP A 276 -4.59 -14.72 19.01
N LYS A 277 -5.11 -15.86 19.47
CA LYS A 277 -5.09 -16.21 20.90
C LYS A 277 -3.67 -16.56 21.34
N PRO A 278 -3.30 -16.29 22.61
CA PRO A 278 -1.96 -16.60 23.12
C PRO A 278 -1.58 -18.08 23.01
N ASP A 279 -2.53 -18.98 23.16
CA ASP A 279 -2.40 -20.45 23.15
C ASP A 279 -2.57 -21.08 21.75
N GLU A 280 -2.85 -20.27 20.73
CA GLU A 280 -3.03 -20.73 19.35
C GLU A 280 -1.71 -21.18 18.74
N VAL A 281 -1.67 -22.43 18.27
CA VAL A 281 -0.47 -23.05 17.70
C VAL A 281 -0.23 -22.51 16.29
N LEU A 282 0.91 -21.86 16.08
CA LEU A 282 1.36 -21.37 14.78
C LEU A 282 2.41 -22.27 14.11
N VAL A 283 3.23 -22.95 14.91
CA VAL A 283 4.25 -23.87 14.40
C VAL A 283 4.22 -25.15 15.23
N SER A 284 4.23 -26.30 14.58
CA SER A 284 4.29 -27.60 15.23
C SER A 284 5.46 -28.47 14.73
N THR A 285 6.09 -29.19 15.66
CA THR A 285 7.07 -30.25 15.41
C THR A 285 6.64 -31.53 16.13
N PRO A 286 7.23 -32.69 15.88
CA PRO A 286 6.92 -33.90 16.61
C PRO A 286 7.10 -33.83 18.14
N ARG A 287 7.99 -32.94 18.63
CA ARG A 287 8.29 -32.81 20.07
C ARG A 287 7.62 -31.60 20.71
N ARG A 288 7.33 -30.57 19.92
CA ARG A 288 6.92 -29.25 20.47
C ARG A 288 5.99 -28.50 19.54
N ASN A 289 5.01 -27.83 20.14
CA ASN A 289 4.23 -26.80 19.52
C ASN A 289 4.74 -25.43 19.97
N TYR A 290 4.76 -24.47 19.04
CA TYR A 290 5.00 -23.06 19.35
C TYR A 290 3.70 -22.30 19.12
N THR A 291 3.18 -21.74 20.21
CA THR A 291 1.96 -20.93 20.17
C THR A 291 2.28 -19.49 19.82
N HIS A 292 1.25 -18.68 19.59
CA HIS A 292 1.40 -17.25 19.34
C HIS A 292 2.23 -16.56 20.44
N SER A 293 2.01 -16.89 21.71
CA SER A 293 2.79 -16.33 22.83
C SER A 293 4.23 -16.86 22.94
N GLN A 294 4.56 -17.91 22.21
CA GLN A 294 5.87 -18.56 22.21
C GLN A 294 6.68 -18.34 20.92
N LEU A 295 6.32 -17.36 20.13
CA LEU A 295 7.07 -17.02 18.91
C LEU A 295 8.52 -16.62 19.19
N ASN A 296 8.81 -16.04 20.37
CA ASN A 296 10.18 -15.76 20.81
C ASN A 296 11.04 -17.03 20.92
N GLU A 297 10.46 -18.13 21.44
CA GLU A 297 11.12 -19.40 21.58
C GLU A 297 11.30 -20.07 20.20
N PHE A 298 10.28 -19.97 19.33
CA PHE A 298 10.39 -20.41 17.94
C PHE A 298 11.55 -19.73 17.20
N PHE A 299 11.68 -18.40 17.27
CA PHE A 299 12.77 -17.70 16.61
C PHE A 299 14.14 -18.01 17.20
N THR A 300 14.21 -18.28 18.50
CA THR A 300 15.45 -18.74 19.16
C THR A 300 15.86 -20.12 18.64
N ASP A 301 14.92 -21.06 18.61
CA ASP A 301 15.17 -22.44 18.13
C ASP A 301 15.42 -22.48 16.61
N LEU A 302 14.83 -21.56 15.84
CA LEU A 302 15.11 -21.36 14.41
C LEU A 302 16.52 -20.79 14.15
N GLY A 303 17.23 -20.32 15.18
CA GLY A 303 18.54 -19.67 15.07
C GLY A 303 18.48 -18.21 14.64
N TYR A 304 17.31 -17.57 14.75
CA TYR A 304 17.11 -16.16 14.35
C TYR A 304 16.40 -15.32 15.45
N PRO A 305 16.97 -15.24 16.68
CA PRO A 305 16.35 -14.53 17.80
C PRO A 305 16.13 -13.03 17.55
N ILE A 306 16.88 -12.45 16.61
CA ILE A 306 16.77 -11.04 16.22
C ILE A 306 15.36 -10.67 15.69
N ALA A 307 14.64 -11.62 15.11
CA ALA A 307 13.27 -11.43 14.67
C ALA A 307 12.37 -10.99 15.83
N TRP A 308 12.56 -11.57 17.01
CA TRP A 308 11.80 -11.20 18.19
C TRP A 308 12.21 -9.84 18.75
N GLU A 309 13.48 -9.46 18.64
CA GLU A 309 13.93 -8.12 19.04
C GLU A 309 13.25 -7.06 18.16
N MET A 310 13.28 -7.22 16.84
CA MET A 310 12.56 -6.36 15.91
C MET A 310 11.04 -6.34 16.17
N ARG A 311 10.46 -7.49 16.56
CA ARG A 311 9.04 -7.57 16.94
C ARG A 311 8.72 -6.72 18.16
N LYS A 312 9.53 -6.77 19.21
CA LYS A 312 9.33 -5.99 20.45
C LYS A 312 9.31 -4.48 20.17
N ASP A 313 10.17 -3.98 19.27
CA ASP A 313 10.21 -2.56 18.93
C ASP A 313 8.92 -2.06 18.31
N ASN A 314 8.24 -2.94 17.59
CA ASN A 314 7.04 -2.62 16.81
C ASN A 314 5.74 -2.99 17.53
N LEU A 315 5.76 -3.91 18.50
CA LEU A 315 4.57 -4.42 19.18
C LEU A 315 3.79 -3.31 19.91
N LYS A 316 4.49 -2.36 20.52
CA LYS A 316 3.87 -1.23 21.27
C LYS A 316 2.90 -0.38 20.44
N PHE A 317 3.05 -0.35 19.13
CA PHE A 317 2.17 0.42 18.22
C PHE A 317 0.82 -0.27 17.95
N VAL A 318 0.73 -1.57 18.22
CA VAL A 318 -0.44 -2.39 17.89
C VAL A 318 -0.99 -3.18 19.09
N GLU A 319 -0.36 -3.07 20.24
CA GLU A 319 -0.69 -3.82 21.45
C GLU A 319 -2.12 -3.57 21.91
N ASN A 320 -2.55 -2.32 21.92
CA ASN A 320 -3.90 -1.93 22.34
C ASN A 320 -4.93 -2.02 21.22
N PHE A 321 -4.52 -2.17 19.96
CA PHE A 321 -5.38 -2.20 18.78
C PHE A 321 -6.53 -1.19 18.83
N ALA A 322 -6.23 0.06 19.24
CA ALA A 322 -7.23 1.10 19.44
C ALA A 322 -7.79 1.60 18.09
N PRO A 323 -9.07 2.04 18.04
CA PRO A 323 -9.67 2.56 16.82
C PRO A 323 -8.99 3.85 16.34
N PRO A 324 -8.87 4.06 15.03
CA PRO A 324 -8.27 5.28 14.47
C PRO A 324 -9.22 6.51 14.55
N ASN A 325 -10.50 6.32 14.89
CA ASN A 325 -11.53 7.37 14.99
C ASN A 325 -11.71 8.17 13.69
N VAL A 326 -11.79 7.46 12.57
CA VAL A 326 -12.13 7.98 11.24
C VAL A 326 -13.13 7.04 10.56
N GLU A 327 -13.85 7.53 9.54
CA GLU A 327 -14.70 6.66 8.71
C GLU A 327 -13.83 5.65 7.96
N ILE A 328 -14.20 4.36 8.02
CA ILE A 328 -13.39 3.26 7.44
C ILE A 328 -14.22 2.45 6.45
N HIS A 329 -13.62 2.16 5.29
CA HIS A 329 -14.09 1.17 4.35
C HIS A 329 -13.04 0.07 4.22
N CYS A 330 -13.37 -1.14 4.71
CA CYS A 330 -12.48 -2.30 4.65
C CYS A 330 -12.86 -3.19 3.48
N LEU A 331 -12.03 -3.19 2.44
CA LEU A 331 -12.22 -4.01 1.25
C LEU A 331 -11.26 -5.20 1.33
N TYR A 332 -11.78 -6.43 1.27
CA TYR A 332 -10.96 -7.63 1.44
C TYR A 332 -11.43 -8.79 0.57
N SER A 333 -10.57 -9.78 0.40
CA SER A 333 -10.86 -11.01 -0.33
C SER A 333 -10.96 -12.20 0.60
N THR A 334 -11.73 -13.22 0.16
CA THR A 334 -11.95 -14.48 0.86
C THR A 334 -11.79 -15.66 -0.10
N LYS A 335 -11.76 -16.87 0.47
CA LYS A 335 -11.71 -18.14 -0.26
C LYS A 335 -10.41 -18.39 -1.03
N MET A 336 -9.33 -17.68 -0.69
CA MET A 336 -7.97 -18.00 -1.13
C MET A 336 -7.24 -18.77 -0.03
N LYS A 337 -6.52 -19.84 -0.42
CA LYS A 337 -5.67 -20.57 0.51
C LYS A 337 -4.61 -19.65 1.07
N THR A 338 -4.67 -19.36 2.36
CA THR A 338 -3.76 -18.45 3.06
C THR A 338 -3.05 -19.19 4.18
N VAL A 339 -1.73 -19.06 4.28
CA VAL A 339 -0.95 -19.75 5.32
C VAL A 339 -1.46 -19.33 6.70
N GLU A 340 -1.76 -20.32 7.54
CA GLU A 340 -2.25 -20.13 8.91
C GLU A 340 -1.34 -20.78 9.96
N GLY A 341 -0.46 -21.68 9.54
CA GLY A 341 0.52 -22.33 10.42
C GLY A 341 1.51 -23.20 9.65
N LEU A 342 2.51 -23.69 10.37
CA LEU A 342 3.57 -24.53 9.86
C LEU A 342 3.60 -25.86 10.62
N ARG A 343 3.81 -26.97 9.90
CA ARG A 343 3.99 -28.29 10.50
C ARG A 343 5.29 -28.89 9.99
N TYR A 344 6.25 -29.11 10.89
CA TYR A 344 7.49 -29.82 10.61
C TYR A 344 7.30 -31.33 10.81
N LYS A 345 7.80 -32.12 9.88
CA LYS A 345 7.81 -33.60 10.00
C LYS A 345 8.91 -34.12 10.93
N SER A 346 9.91 -33.31 11.21
CA SER A 346 11.00 -33.57 12.14
C SER A 346 11.17 -32.41 13.11
N ASN A 347 12.09 -32.54 14.09
CA ASN A 347 12.42 -31.44 14.98
C ASN A 347 13.46 -30.47 14.39
N ASP A 348 13.93 -30.75 13.20
CA ASP A 348 14.88 -29.91 12.47
C ASP A 348 14.10 -28.76 11.77
N LEU A 349 14.19 -27.55 12.34
CA LEU A 349 13.57 -26.34 11.82
C LEU A 349 14.27 -25.80 10.55
N SER A 350 15.42 -26.35 10.16
CA SER A 350 16.04 -26.03 8.87
C SER A 350 15.38 -26.76 7.69
N SER A 351 14.60 -27.82 7.98
CA SER A 351 13.82 -28.52 6.96
C SER A 351 12.61 -27.72 6.48
N THR A 352 12.09 -28.05 5.31
CA THR A 352 10.88 -27.41 4.78
C THR A 352 9.63 -27.90 5.51
N PRO A 353 8.86 -27.02 6.16
CA PRO A 353 7.61 -27.41 6.81
C PRO A 353 6.48 -27.62 5.79
N GLU A 354 5.50 -28.43 6.17
CA GLU A 354 4.18 -28.45 5.55
C GLU A 354 3.43 -27.18 5.93
N LEU A 355 2.77 -26.53 4.95
CA LEU A 355 1.98 -25.33 5.19
C LEU A 355 0.54 -25.72 5.55
N ILE A 356 0.05 -25.21 6.67
CA ILE A 356 -1.35 -25.31 7.07
C ILE A 356 -2.07 -24.07 6.53
N TYR A 357 -3.21 -24.29 5.88
CA TYR A 357 -3.95 -23.24 5.23
C TYR A 357 -5.30 -22.98 5.90
N GLY A 358 -5.66 -21.71 5.96
CA GLY A 358 -6.97 -21.18 6.29
C GLY A 358 -7.53 -20.29 5.19
N ASP A 359 -8.50 -19.46 5.53
CA ASP A 359 -9.13 -18.51 4.61
C ASP A 359 -8.42 -17.13 4.65
N GLY A 360 -8.44 -16.44 3.52
CA GLY A 360 -7.88 -15.10 3.33
C GLY A 360 -7.77 -14.74 1.86
N ASP A 361 -6.74 -13.97 1.51
CA ASP A 361 -6.46 -13.49 0.15
C ASP A 361 -5.14 -14.06 -0.45
N GLY A 362 -4.59 -15.12 0.18
CA GLY A 362 -3.30 -15.73 -0.18
C GLY A 362 -2.11 -15.13 0.58
N SER A 363 -2.23 -13.95 1.15
CA SER A 363 -1.18 -13.29 1.95
C SER A 363 -1.64 -12.92 3.35
N VAL A 364 -2.82 -12.33 3.49
CA VAL A 364 -3.39 -11.89 4.77
C VAL A 364 -4.56 -12.79 5.15
N ASN A 365 -4.50 -13.35 6.36
CA ASN A 365 -5.56 -14.19 6.91
C ASN A 365 -6.86 -13.39 7.05
N LEU A 366 -8.00 -14.00 6.77
CA LEU A 366 -9.32 -13.37 6.81
C LEU A 366 -9.59 -12.63 8.13
N ARG A 367 -9.22 -13.25 9.27
CA ARG A 367 -9.36 -12.64 10.60
C ARG A 367 -8.62 -11.31 10.74
N SER A 368 -7.47 -11.18 10.07
CA SER A 368 -6.69 -9.94 10.04
C SER A 368 -7.33 -8.90 9.13
N SER A 369 -7.72 -9.29 7.91
CA SER A 369 -8.36 -8.37 6.96
C SER A 369 -9.68 -7.80 7.48
N GLN A 370 -10.40 -8.57 8.33
CA GLN A 370 -11.65 -8.18 8.96
C GLN A 370 -11.49 -7.48 10.31
N ALA A 371 -10.26 -7.38 10.84
CA ALA A 371 -10.04 -6.86 12.20
C ALA A 371 -10.51 -5.41 12.40
N CYS A 372 -10.60 -4.61 11.33
CA CYS A 372 -11.24 -3.29 11.37
C CYS A 372 -12.68 -3.33 11.95
N THR A 373 -13.39 -4.44 11.80
CA THR A 373 -14.76 -4.59 12.31
C THR A 373 -14.84 -4.67 13.83
N LEU A 374 -13.73 -4.97 14.51
CA LEU A 374 -13.65 -4.98 15.97
C LEU A 374 -13.87 -3.58 16.57
N TRP A 375 -13.68 -2.54 15.80
CA TRP A 375 -13.88 -1.16 16.23
C TRP A 375 -15.33 -0.68 16.11
N ARG A 376 -16.26 -1.50 15.57
CA ARG A 376 -17.69 -1.19 15.56
C ARG A 376 -18.22 -1.01 16.97
N GLY A 377 -18.78 0.17 17.25
CA GLY A 377 -19.23 0.54 18.58
C GLY A 377 -18.13 1.06 19.53
N LEU A 378 -16.85 0.98 19.14
CA LEU A 378 -15.74 1.58 19.88
C LEU A 378 -15.37 3.00 19.37
N GLN A 379 -15.78 3.34 18.16
CA GLN A 379 -15.66 4.67 17.58
C GLN A 379 -17.03 5.17 17.08
N LYS A 380 -17.16 6.50 16.92
CA LYS A 380 -18.39 7.14 16.40
C LYS A 380 -18.56 6.98 14.89
N GLN A 381 -17.42 7.00 14.18
CA GLN A 381 -17.39 6.96 12.72
C GLN A 381 -17.75 5.57 12.20
N SER A 382 -18.39 5.54 11.04
CA SER A 382 -18.88 4.31 10.42
C SER A 382 -17.74 3.40 9.96
N ILE A 383 -18.01 2.09 9.98
CA ILE A 383 -17.12 1.06 9.44
C ILE A 383 -17.91 0.20 8.47
N SER A 384 -17.62 0.36 7.19
CA SER A 384 -18.22 -0.37 6.08
C SER A 384 -17.27 -1.46 5.59
N THR A 385 -17.81 -2.52 5.01
CA THR A 385 -17.02 -3.62 4.48
C THR A 385 -17.48 -4.02 3.08
N LEU A 386 -16.53 -4.37 2.22
CA LEU A 386 -16.79 -5.03 0.94
C LEU A 386 -15.97 -6.31 0.87
N ASN A 387 -16.64 -7.42 0.60
CA ASN A 387 -16.01 -8.71 0.33
C ASN A 387 -16.02 -9.00 -1.17
N VAL A 388 -14.87 -9.43 -1.69
CA VAL A 388 -14.72 -10.12 -2.96
C VAL A 388 -14.23 -11.54 -2.70
N GLU A 389 -14.43 -12.46 -3.64
CA GLU A 389 -14.07 -13.86 -3.45
C GLU A 389 -13.04 -14.30 -4.47
N LYS A 390 -12.09 -15.14 -4.03
CA LYS A 390 -11.10 -15.77 -4.91
C LYS A 390 -10.26 -14.77 -5.70
N VAL A 391 -9.91 -13.65 -5.07
CA VAL A 391 -9.02 -12.62 -5.62
C VAL A 391 -7.77 -12.58 -4.75
N GLU A 392 -6.60 -12.69 -5.36
CA GLU A 392 -5.32 -12.65 -4.66
C GLU A 392 -5.01 -11.26 -4.12
N HIS A 393 -4.13 -11.22 -3.11
CA HIS A 393 -3.75 -10.05 -2.33
C HIS A 393 -3.33 -8.83 -3.16
N PHE A 394 -2.60 -9.06 -4.25
CA PHE A 394 -2.16 -8.00 -5.15
C PHE A 394 -3.24 -7.69 -6.21
N GLU A 395 -3.88 -8.72 -6.76
CA GLU A 395 -4.87 -8.60 -7.82
C GLU A 395 -6.14 -7.84 -7.38
N ILE A 396 -6.41 -7.77 -6.08
CA ILE A 396 -7.55 -7.02 -5.53
C ILE A 396 -7.49 -5.53 -5.88
N LEU A 397 -6.29 -4.96 -6.07
CA LEU A 397 -6.08 -3.57 -6.50
C LEU A 397 -6.64 -3.29 -7.91
N HIS A 398 -6.81 -4.35 -8.71
CA HIS A 398 -7.29 -4.29 -10.09
C HIS A 398 -8.69 -4.86 -10.25
N ASN A 399 -9.27 -5.38 -9.15
CA ASN A 399 -10.59 -6.00 -9.20
C ASN A 399 -11.67 -4.95 -9.50
N GLU A 400 -12.46 -5.19 -10.54
CA GLU A 400 -13.48 -4.26 -11.04
C GLU A 400 -14.51 -3.88 -9.95
N LYS A 401 -14.94 -4.85 -9.13
CA LYS A 401 -15.90 -4.60 -8.06
C LYS A 401 -15.32 -3.66 -6.99
N VAL A 402 -14.03 -3.81 -6.67
CA VAL A 402 -13.32 -2.95 -5.74
C VAL A 402 -13.14 -1.54 -6.31
N VAL A 403 -12.68 -1.44 -7.57
CA VAL A 403 -12.49 -0.15 -8.25
C VAL A 403 -13.82 0.60 -8.39
N ASN A 404 -14.92 -0.08 -8.75
CA ASN A 404 -16.25 0.53 -8.85
C ASN A 404 -16.78 0.99 -7.49
N TYR A 405 -16.57 0.21 -6.41
CA TYR A 405 -16.94 0.63 -5.06
C TYR A 405 -16.22 1.92 -4.64
N ILE A 406 -14.91 2.00 -4.92
CA ILE A 406 -14.12 3.21 -4.66
C ILE A 406 -14.66 4.37 -5.50
N LYS A 407 -14.94 4.15 -6.79
CA LYS A 407 -15.53 5.16 -7.67
C LYS A 407 -16.82 5.73 -7.09
N ASP A 408 -17.74 4.87 -6.65
CA ASP A 408 -19.02 5.28 -6.08
C ASP A 408 -18.85 6.15 -4.82
N LEU A 409 -17.87 5.82 -3.97
CA LEU A 409 -17.55 6.61 -2.78
C LEU A 409 -16.91 7.96 -3.09
N MET A 410 -16.15 8.05 -4.18
CA MET A 410 -15.36 9.24 -4.50
C MET A 410 -16.10 10.24 -5.40
N ILE A 411 -17.06 9.76 -6.20
CA ILE A 411 -17.69 10.59 -7.24
C ILE A 411 -19.14 10.94 -6.89
N ASN A 412 -19.85 10.09 -6.16
CA ASN A 412 -21.25 10.28 -5.73
C ASN A 412 -21.33 10.81 -4.29
#